data_de7206c73de828f97c46fc4d579db999
#
_entry.id   de7206c73de828f97c46fc4d579db999
#
_cell.length_a   1.000
_cell.length_b   1.000
_cell.length_c   1.000
_cell.angle_alpha   90.00
_cell.angle_beta   90.00
_cell.angle_gamma   90.00
#
_symmetry.space_group_name_H-M   'P 1'
#
loop_
_entity.id
_entity.type
_entity.pdbx_description
1 polymer ?
#
loop_
_entity_poly.entity_id
_entity_poly.type
_entity_poly.pdbx_seq_one_letter_code
_entity_poly.pdbx_strand_id
1 'polypeptide(L)'
;MSIEEELKGHFRNNYHKGLINLTYTTKLLSYEFYQALKKHGIAEQQYNVLRILRGFRSEAPLSIGFIKERMLDKDSDVSRIVDRLNEKGLLTRKENSEDRRQKSVEITEKGLSLLDSMFDCERKIDTLLNNLSEEEIHELNTLLDKIRRKTDNKQEN
;
A
#
# COMPACT_ATOMS: atom_id res chain seq x y z
N MET A 1 23.02 -12.61 2.89
CA MET A 1 23.97 -11.86 2.04
C MET A 1 23.88 -10.40 2.46
N SER A 2 25.01 -9.71 2.65
CA SER A 2 24.99 -8.28 2.99
C SER A 2 24.70 -7.43 1.74
N ILE A 3 24.25 -6.20 1.93
CA ILE A 3 23.95 -5.29 0.80
C ILE A 3 25.20 -4.99 -0.05
N GLU A 4 26.40 -5.04 0.56
CA GLU A 4 27.68 -4.92 -0.15
C GLU A 4 27.92 -6.07 -1.11
N GLU A 5 27.61 -7.28 -0.67
CA GLU A 5 27.77 -8.50 -1.49
C GLU A 5 26.75 -8.52 -2.63
N GLU A 6 25.50 -8.12 -2.36
CA GLU A 6 24.43 -8.12 -3.37
C GLU A 6 24.66 -7.08 -4.47
N LEU A 7 25.00 -5.84 -4.10
CA LEU A 7 25.19 -4.76 -5.08
C LEU A 7 26.63 -4.66 -5.60
N LYS A 8 27.59 -5.45 -5.03
CA LYS A 8 29.02 -5.41 -5.39
C LYS A 8 29.58 -3.98 -5.36
N GLY A 9 29.13 -3.17 -4.41
CA GLY A 9 29.38 -1.74 -4.36
C GLY A 9 29.99 -1.26 -3.05
N HIS A 10 30.43 0.01 -3.05
CA HIS A 10 30.96 0.71 -1.89
C HIS A 10 30.03 1.84 -1.48
N PHE A 11 29.92 2.08 -0.17
CA PHE A 11 29.09 3.13 0.38
C PHE A 11 29.95 4.23 1.00
N ARG A 12 29.56 5.49 0.80
CA ARG A 12 30.31 6.65 1.30
C ARG A 12 30.37 6.69 2.84
N ASN A 13 29.32 6.23 3.49
CA ASN A 13 29.15 6.14 4.94
C ASN A 13 27.92 5.28 5.27
N ASN A 14 27.69 5.04 6.57
CA ASN A 14 26.55 4.23 7.03
C ASN A 14 25.18 4.83 6.71
N TYR A 15 25.04 6.16 6.61
CA TYR A 15 23.77 6.79 6.21
C TYR A 15 23.44 6.51 4.73
N HIS A 16 24.45 6.63 3.86
CA HIS A 16 24.30 6.26 2.45
C HIS A 16 24.00 4.78 2.30
N LYS A 17 24.71 3.90 3.03
CA LYS A 17 24.42 2.47 3.06
C LYS A 17 22.98 2.19 3.50
N GLY A 18 22.53 2.80 4.59
CA GLY A 18 21.16 2.64 5.11
C GLY A 18 20.09 3.06 4.08
N LEU A 19 20.29 4.20 3.42
CA LEU A 19 19.36 4.67 2.37
C LEU A 19 19.30 3.70 1.20
N ILE A 20 20.43 3.25 0.70
CA ILE A 20 20.48 2.30 -0.43
C ILE A 20 19.87 0.96 -0.03
N ASN A 21 20.20 0.45 1.18
CA ASN A 21 19.65 -0.81 1.70
C ASN A 21 18.12 -0.73 1.81
N LEU A 22 17.58 0.35 2.39
CA LEU A 22 16.13 0.56 2.48
C LEU A 22 15.47 0.60 1.08
N THR A 23 16.06 1.36 0.15
CA THR A 23 15.53 1.49 -1.23
C THR A 23 15.56 0.16 -1.97
N TYR A 24 16.66 -0.57 -1.87
CA TYR A 24 16.83 -1.88 -2.52
C TYR A 24 15.83 -2.91 -1.96
N THR A 25 15.76 -3.01 -0.63
CA THR A 25 14.85 -3.93 0.05
C THR A 25 13.39 -3.62 -0.30
N THR A 26 13.00 -2.35 -0.29
CA THR A 26 11.64 -1.94 -0.69
C THR A 26 11.31 -2.39 -2.12
N LYS A 27 12.24 -2.27 -3.06
CA LYS A 27 12.03 -2.72 -4.45
C LYS A 27 11.85 -4.24 -4.54
N LEU A 28 12.64 -5.02 -3.79
CA LEU A 28 12.49 -6.48 -3.74
C LEU A 28 11.12 -6.88 -3.18
N LEU A 29 10.72 -6.29 -2.05
CA LEU A 29 9.42 -6.56 -1.43
C LEU A 29 8.25 -6.15 -2.34
N SER A 30 8.34 -5.00 -3.01
CA SER A 30 7.33 -4.55 -3.97
C SER A 30 7.23 -5.51 -5.16
N TYR A 31 8.34 -6.06 -5.64
CA TYR A 31 8.32 -7.05 -6.72
C TYR A 31 7.61 -8.34 -6.28
N GLU A 32 7.91 -8.87 -5.10
CA GLU A 32 7.24 -10.06 -4.55
C GLU A 32 5.73 -9.81 -4.37
N PHE A 33 5.36 -8.65 -3.86
CA PHE A 33 3.97 -8.23 -3.74
C PHE A 33 3.27 -8.17 -5.09
N TYR A 34 3.90 -7.54 -6.09
CA TYR A 34 3.38 -7.48 -7.47
C TYR A 34 3.15 -8.88 -8.06
N GLN A 35 4.12 -9.80 -7.91
CA GLN A 35 3.98 -11.17 -8.41
C GLN A 35 2.81 -11.92 -7.74
N ALA A 36 2.59 -11.67 -6.46
CA ALA A 36 1.46 -12.24 -5.73
C ALA A 36 0.11 -11.74 -6.27
N LEU A 37 -0.01 -10.42 -6.50
CA LEU A 37 -1.25 -9.79 -7.02
C LEU A 37 -1.54 -10.12 -8.48
N LYS A 38 -0.51 -10.30 -9.31
CA LYS A 38 -0.64 -10.55 -10.75
C LYS A 38 -1.53 -11.75 -11.05
N LYS A 39 -1.47 -12.79 -10.23
CA LYS A 39 -2.29 -14.02 -10.39
C LYS A 39 -3.80 -13.74 -10.28
N HIS A 40 -4.17 -12.67 -9.59
CA HIS A 40 -5.56 -12.25 -9.40
C HIS A 40 -6.02 -11.17 -10.37
N GLY A 41 -5.17 -10.77 -11.33
CA GLY A 41 -5.50 -9.75 -12.32
C GLY A 41 -5.73 -8.35 -11.75
N ILE A 42 -5.15 -8.06 -10.59
CA ILE A 42 -5.31 -6.79 -9.88
C ILE A 42 -3.96 -6.09 -9.71
N ALA A 43 -3.93 -4.77 -9.91
CA ALA A 43 -2.77 -3.94 -9.65
C ALA A 43 -2.66 -3.56 -8.17
N GLU A 44 -1.45 -3.26 -7.69
CA GLU A 44 -1.19 -2.89 -6.30
C GLU A 44 -2.07 -1.74 -5.80
N GLN A 45 -2.19 -0.67 -6.60
CA GLN A 45 -3.03 0.48 -6.26
C GLN A 45 -4.52 0.12 -6.19
N GLN A 46 -5.00 -0.77 -7.07
CA GLN A 46 -6.36 -1.28 -7.03
C GLN A 46 -6.62 -2.13 -5.78
N TYR A 47 -5.69 -3.03 -5.45
CA TYR A 47 -5.74 -3.80 -4.21
C TYR A 47 -5.78 -2.89 -2.98
N ASN A 48 -4.94 -1.84 -2.94
CA ASN A 48 -4.93 -0.88 -1.84
C ASN A 48 -6.29 -0.20 -1.65
N VAL A 49 -6.95 0.23 -2.71
CA VAL A 49 -8.31 0.82 -2.63
C VAL A 49 -9.31 -0.19 -2.07
N LEU A 50 -9.32 -1.43 -2.59
CA LEU A 50 -10.26 -2.46 -2.10
C LEU A 50 -10.00 -2.83 -0.65
N ARG A 51 -8.74 -2.91 -0.23
CA ARG A 51 -8.35 -3.17 1.16
C ARG A 51 -8.82 -2.07 2.11
N ILE A 52 -8.69 -0.80 1.71
CA ILE A 52 -9.21 0.34 2.48
C ILE A 52 -10.73 0.23 2.60
N LEU A 53 -11.45 -0.01 1.50
CA LEU A 53 -12.89 -0.16 1.51
C LEU A 53 -13.38 -1.32 2.38
N ARG A 54 -12.68 -2.46 2.37
CA ARG A 54 -12.98 -3.59 3.26
C ARG A 54 -12.76 -3.22 4.73
N GLY A 55 -11.61 -2.60 5.03
CA GLY A 55 -11.23 -2.26 6.41
C GLY A 55 -12.15 -1.23 7.06
N PHE A 56 -12.71 -0.31 6.28
CA PHE A 56 -13.64 0.74 6.72
C PHE A 56 -15.08 0.49 6.28
N ARG A 57 -15.47 -0.77 6.07
CA ARG A 57 -16.82 -1.14 5.58
C ARG A 57 -17.94 -0.62 6.50
N SER A 58 -17.71 -0.57 7.82
CA SER A 58 -18.68 -0.04 8.79
C SER A 58 -18.92 1.47 8.65
N GLU A 59 -18.03 2.19 7.99
CA GLU A 59 -18.10 3.64 7.74
C GLU A 59 -18.56 3.96 6.32
N ALA A 60 -18.85 2.94 5.51
CA ALA A 60 -19.29 3.11 4.13
C ALA A 60 -20.62 3.89 4.05
N PRO A 61 -20.81 4.68 2.98
CA PRO A 61 -19.94 4.89 1.83
C PRO A 61 -18.80 5.88 2.10
N LEU A 62 -17.61 5.65 1.51
CA LEU A 62 -16.42 6.46 1.73
C LEU A 62 -16.21 7.49 0.61
N SER A 63 -15.64 8.65 0.96
CA SER A 63 -15.26 9.65 -0.06
C SER A 63 -13.94 9.30 -0.76
N ILE A 64 -13.73 9.85 -1.96
CA ILE A 64 -12.45 9.75 -2.68
C ILE A 64 -11.31 10.33 -1.84
N GLY A 65 -11.54 11.45 -1.14
CA GLY A 65 -10.56 12.08 -0.26
C GLY A 65 -10.16 11.15 0.90
N PHE A 66 -11.12 10.51 1.54
CA PHE A 66 -10.88 9.54 2.61
C PHE A 66 -9.97 8.39 2.14
N ILE A 67 -10.24 7.86 0.94
CA ILE A 67 -9.42 6.80 0.34
C ILE A 67 -8.01 7.32 0.05
N LYS A 68 -7.89 8.50 -0.57
CA LYS A 68 -6.60 9.10 -0.95
C LYS A 68 -5.67 9.30 0.26
N GLU A 69 -6.20 9.76 1.39
CA GLU A 69 -5.44 9.94 2.63
C GLU A 69 -4.81 8.64 3.15
N ARG A 70 -5.42 7.49 2.83
CA ARG A 70 -5.00 6.15 3.32
C ARG A 70 -4.23 5.34 2.30
N MET A 71 -4.05 5.85 1.07
CA MET A 71 -3.22 5.21 0.06
C MET A 71 -1.75 5.20 0.49
N LEU A 72 -1.05 4.09 0.20
CA LEU A 72 0.39 3.99 0.40
C LEU A 72 1.15 4.92 -0.54
N ASP A 73 0.73 4.99 -1.80
CA ASP A 73 1.25 5.92 -2.79
C ASP A 73 0.38 7.18 -2.83
N LYS A 74 0.92 8.29 -2.32
CA LYS A 74 0.21 9.59 -2.21
C LYS A 74 -0.02 10.26 -3.56
N ASP A 75 0.75 9.90 -4.58
CA ASP A 75 0.64 10.44 -5.94
C ASP A 75 -0.40 9.69 -6.79
N SER A 76 -1.02 8.64 -6.24
CA SER A 76 -2.03 7.85 -6.93
C SER A 76 -3.24 8.70 -7.37
N ASP A 77 -3.63 8.55 -8.63
CA ASP A 77 -4.93 9.06 -9.14
C ASP A 77 -6.08 8.13 -8.68
N VAL A 78 -6.53 8.36 -7.45
CA VAL A 78 -7.57 7.55 -6.82
C VAL A 78 -8.87 7.58 -7.61
N SER A 79 -9.25 8.73 -8.21
CA SER A 79 -10.47 8.82 -9.03
C SER A 79 -10.42 7.86 -10.21
N ARG A 80 -9.31 7.81 -10.92
CA ARG A 80 -9.11 6.91 -12.07
C ARG A 80 -9.08 5.43 -11.65
N ILE A 81 -8.46 5.14 -10.49
CA ILE A 81 -8.43 3.77 -9.95
C ILE A 81 -9.84 3.31 -9.60
N VAL A 82 -10.62 4.16 -8.92
CA VAL A 82 -12.02 3.91 -8.56
C VAL A 82 -12.89 3.70 -9.80
N ASP A 83 -12.74 4.51 -10.84
CA ASP A 83 -13.48 4.34 -12.10
C ASP A 83 -13.22 2.96 -12.72
N ARG A 84 -11.97 2.53 -12.79
CA ARG A 84 -11.60 1.20 -13.32
C ARG A 84 -12.14 0.04 -12.47
N LEU A 85 -12.16 0.20 -11.15
CA LEU A 85 -12.72 -0.81 -10.25
C LEU A 85 -14.24 -0.86 -10.35
N ASN A 86 -14.90 0.29 -10.56
CA ASN A 86 -16.32 0.37 -10.81
C ASN A 86 -16.70 -0.33 -12.12
N GLU A 87 -15.95 -0.12 -13.20
CA GLU A 87 -16.11 -0.82 -14.49
C GLU A 87 -16.00 -2.35 -14.33
N LYS A 88 -15.10 -2.81 -13.45
CA LYS A 88 -14.96 -4.24 -13.12
C LYS A 88 -16.06 -4.77 -12.18
N GLY A 89 -16.93 -3.89 -11.65
CA GLY A 89 -17.98 -4.24 -10.69
C GLY A 89 -17.45 -4.62 -9.29
N LEU A 90 -16.22 -4.23 -8.94
CA LEU A 90 -15.59 -4.53 -7.66
C LEU A 90 -15.94 -3.53 -6.56
N LEU A 91 -16.39 -2.36 -6.94
CA LEU A 91 -16.96 -1.33 -6.09
C LEU A 91 -18.09 -0.63 -6.83
N THR A 92 -18.91 0.14 -6.12
CA THR A 92 -19.87 1.07 -6.68
C THR A 92 -19.44 2.50 -6.37
N ARG A 93 -19.64 3.39 -7.35
CA ARG A 93 -19.43 4.83 -7.22
C ARG A 93 -20.77 5.52 -7.43
N LYS A 94 -21.21 6.26 -6.42
CA LYS A 94 -22.43 7.06 -6.47
C LYS A 94 -22.08 8.53 -6.36
N GLU A 95 -22.77 9.37 -7.12
CA GLU A 95 -22.74 10.80 -6.89
C GLU A 95 -23.65 11.11 -5.70
N ASN A 96 -23.16 11.96 -4.78
CA ASN A 96 -24.00 12.40 -3.67
C ASN A 96 -25.07 13.35 -4.24
N SER A 97 -26.35 13.11 -3.89
CA SER A 97 -27.48 13.91 -4.35
C SER A 97 -27.44 15.36 -3.85
N GLU A 98 -26.78 15.61 -2.72
CA GLU A 98 -26.69 16.95 -2.10
C GLU A 98 -25.44 17.72 -2.56
N ASP A 99 -24.33 17.02 -2.81
CA ASP A 99 -23.11 17.61 -3.35
C ASP A 99 -22.50 16.71 -4.44
N ARG A 100 -22.75 17.07 -5.70
CA ARG A 100 -22.22 16.35 -6.88
C ARG A 100 -20.69 16.28 -6.93
N ARG A 101 -19.99 17.05 -6.09
CA ARG A 101 -18.53 17.02 -5.97
C ARG A 101 -18.06 15.92 -5.01
N GLN A 102 -18.91 15.45 -4.12
CA GLN A 102 -18.61 14.35 -3.21
C GLN A 102 -19.09 13.03 -3.82
N LYS A 103 -18.14 12.29 -4.37
CA LYS A 103 -18.41 10.93 -4.87
C LYS A 103 -18.22 9.95 -3.74
N SER A 104 -19.22 9.14 -3.47
CA SER A 104 -19.19 8.08 -2.47
C SER A 104 -18.86 6.74 -3.11
N VAL A 105 -18.05 5.96 -2.43
CA VAL A 105 -17.51 4.68 -2.91
C VAL A 105 -17.80 3.59 -1.90
N GLU A 106 -18.26 2.44 -2.36
CA GLU A 106 -18.56 1.28 -1.54
C GLU A 106 -18.11 0.00 -2.24
N ILE A 107 -17.51 -0.94 -1.49
CA ILE A 107 -17.10 -2.23 -2.03
C ILE A 107 -18.33 -3.12 -2.29
N THR A 108 -18.32 -3.85 -3.40
CA THR A 108 -19.37 -4.81 -3.73
C THR A 108 -19.09 -6.19 -3.16
N GLU A 109 -20.09 -7.08 -3.14
CA GLU A 109 -19.89 -8.49 -2.80
C GLU A 109 -18.86 -9.16 -3.73
N LYS A 110 -18.83 -8.77 -5.02
CA LYS A 110 -17.79 -9.23 -5.96
C LYS A 110 -16.39 -8.77 -5.54
N GLY A 111 -16.26 -7.53 -5.08
CA GLY A 111 -15.00 -6.99 -4.56
C GLY A 111 -14.54 -7.72 -3.29
N LEU A 112 -15.46 -7.98 -2.36
CA LEU A 112 -15.18 -8.77 -1.16
C LEU A 112 -14.77 -10.20 -1.50
N SER A 113 -15.51 -10.87 -2.40
CA SER A 113 -15.18 -12.23 -2.85
C SER A 113 -13.81 -12.31 -3.52
N LEU A 114 -13.42 -11.27 -4.28
CA LEU A 114 -12.07 -11.20 -4.83
C LEU A 114 -11.01 -11.15 -3.72
N LEU A 115 -11.18 -10.28 -2.71
CA LEU A 115 -10.26 -10.18 -1.58
C LEU A 115 -10.20 -11.49 -0.76
N ASP A 116 -11.35 -12.15 -0.57
CA ASP A 116 -11.40 -13.45 0.11
C ASP A 116 -10.63 -14.53 -0.66
N SER A 117 -10.72 -14.53 -2.00
CA SER A 117 -9.94 -15.43 -2.86
C SER A 117 -8.44 -15.18 -2.81
N MET A 118 -8.03 -14.00 -2.33
CA MET A 118 -6.64 -13.59 -2.17
C MET A 118 -6.05 -13.89 -0.78
N PHE A 119 -6.79 -14.57 0.09
CA PHE A 119 -6.35 -14.85 1.47
C PHE A 119 -4.97 -15.52 1.54
N ASP A 120 -4.70 -16.52 0.69
CA ASP A 120 -3.38 -17.17 0.64
C ASP A 120 -2.28 -16.25 0.12
N CYS A 121 -2.63 -15.32 -0.79
CA CYS A 121 -1.74 -14.27 -1.26
C CYS A 121 -1.41 -13.28 -0.13
N GLU A 122 -2.40 -12.81 0.62
CA GLU A 122 -2.22 -11.91 1.78
C GLU A 122 -1.34 -12.59 2.84
N ARG A 123 -1.59 -13.86 3.18
CA ARG A 123 -0.74 -14.62 4.10
C ARG A 123 0.71 -14.74 3.61
N LYS A 124 0.92 -14.95 2.32
CA LYS A 124 2.27 -15.00 1.75
C LYS A 124 2.98 -13.65 1.89
N ILE A 125 2.26 -12.55 1.68
CA ILE A 125 2.80 -11.19 1.87
C ILE A 125 3.19 -10.97 3.33
N ASP A 126 2.34 -11.36 4.28
CA ASP A 126 2.61 -11.24 5.71
C ASP A 126 3.87 -12.01 6.14
N THR A 127 4.27 -13.02 5.37
CA THR A 127 5.47 -13.82 5.64
C THR A 127 6.77 -13.26 5.05
N LEU A 128 6.72 -12.17 4.28
CA LEU A 128 7.93 -11.61 3.66
C LEU A 128 8.98 -11.10 4.67
N LEU A 129 8.58 -10.85 5.90
CA LEU A 129 9.46 -10.41 6.98
C LEU A 129 9.64 -11.47 8.10
N ASN A 130 9.28 -12.73 7.86
CA ASN A 130 9.33 -13.82 8.85
C ASN A 130 10.73 -14.16 9.36
N ASN A 131 11.76 -13.70 8.70
CA ASN A 131 13.15 -13.85 9.14
C ASN A 131 13.54 -12.88 10.27
N LEU A 132 12.61 -12.01 10.67
CA LEU A 132 12.77 -11.10 11.81
C LEU A 132 11.95 -11.62 13.00
N SER A 133 12.49 -11.47 14.22
CA SER A 133 11.71 -11.69 15.45
C SER A 133 10.68 -10.59 15.67
N GLU A 134 9.75 -10.79 16.61
CA GLU A 134 8.77 -9.75 16.94
C GLU A 134 9.41 -8.48 17.49
N GLU A 135 10.51 -8.60 18.25
CA GLU A 135 11.27 -7.46 18.76
C GLU A 135 11.94 -6.70 17.62
N GLU A 136 12.55 -7.41 16.66
CA GLU A 136 13.19 -6.81 15.48
C GLU A 136 12.17 -6.10 14.58
N ILE A 137 10.97 -6.66 14.40
CA ILE A 137 9.86 -6.01 13.69
C ILE A 137 9.42 -4.73 14.41
N HIS A 138 9.31 -4.77 15.74
CA HIS A 138 8.95 -3.59 16.53
C HIS A 138 10.00 -2.49 16.39
N GLU A 139 11.29 -2.85 16.46
CA GLU A 139 12.40 -1.92 16.27
C GLU A 139 12.40 -1.32 14.86
N LEU A 140 12.23 -2.16 13.82
CA LEU A 140 12.12 -1.72 12.43
C LEU A 140 11.01 -0.67 12.26
N ASN A 141 9.81 -0.94 12.76
CA ASN A 141 8.70 0.00 12.70
C ASN A 141 9.04 1.33 13.39
N THR A 142 9.65 1.28 14.57
CA THR A 142 10.08 2.47 15.32
C THR A 142 11.09 3.31 14.54
N LEU A 143 12.08 2.67 13.90
CA LEU A 143 13.08 3.35 13.08
C LEU A 143 12.49 3.98 11.82
N LEU A 144 11.60 3.28 11.14
CA LEU A 144 10.89 3.80 9.97
C LEU A 144 10.01 5.02 10.32
N ASP A 145 9.29 4.97 11.46
CA ASP A 145 8.52 6.11 11.97
C ASP A 145 9.40 7.31 12.26
N LYS A 146 10.56 7.08 12.88
CA LYS A 146 11.54 8.13 13.18
C LYS A 146 12.09 8.80 11.91
N ILE A 147 12.34 8.02 10.86
CA ILE A 147 12.78 8.55 9.56
C ILE A 147 11.73 9.48 8.96
N ARG A 148 10.46 9.10 8.96
CA ARG A 148 9.35 9.89 8.41
C ARG A 148 9.16 11.22 9.13
N ARG A 149 9.21 11.24 10.47
CA ARG A 149 9.07 12.49 11.29
C ARG A 149 10.13 13.55 10.97
N LYS A 150 11.35 13.15 10.58
CA LYS A 150 12.41 14.11 10.20
C LYS A 150 12.17 14.75 8.83
N THR A 151 11.44 14.06 7.96
CA THR A 151 11.13 14.59 6.61
C THR A 151 10.06 15.67 6.70
N ASP A 152 9.08 15.53 7.58
CA ASP A 152 8.00 16.50 7.76
C ASP A 152 8.50 17.85 8.30
N ASN A 153 9.49 17.86 9.18
CA ASN A 153 10.08 19.09 9.74
C ASN A 153 10.95 19.91 8.75
N LYS A 154 11.20 19.41 7.53
CA LYS A 154 11.98 20.15 6.52
C LYS A 154 11.12 20.87 5.47
N GLN A 155 9.80 20.68 5.50
CA GLN A 155 8.89 21.38 4.58
C GLN A 155 8.34 22.71 5.15
N GLU A 156 8.70 23.07 6.40
CA GLU A 156 8.25 24.32 7.05
C GLU A 156 9.31 25.43 7.12
N ASN A 157 10.40 25.37 6.33
CA ASN A 157 11.39 26.46 6.23
C ASN A 157 11.61 26.92 4.81
#